data_df45529fc0801a0fb83e43c79d1ee288
#
_entry.id   df45529fc0801a0fb83e43c79d1ee288
#
_cell.length_a   1.000
_cell.length_b   1.000
_cell.length_c   1.000
_cell.angle_alpha   90.00
_cell.angle_beta   90.00
_cell.angle_gamma   90.00
#
_symmetry.space_group_name_H-M   'P 1'
#
loop_
_entity.id
_entity.type
_entity.pdbx_description
1 polymer ?
#
loop_
_entity_poly.entity_id
_entity_poly.type
_entity_poly.pdbx_seq_one_letter_code
_entity_poly.pdbx_strand_id
1 'polypeptide(L)'
;MTILFGVLRGSRQILIAQMRTAPGMNARTWVVVLNWNGRAFLGACLQSLLQQTYPDYRVMLVDNGSTDGSRDLIRDEFPEIRLVPLPENRHFAKGSNAGLREALRDPECAYVATLNNDTRVDPEWLAQLVRHATPDVGMVATKLLFMDRPHVINSTGLAIAPDGSGMDRGWNQRDEGQYEESYDVFGASAGAALYRREALDSVGIFDEDFLAYYEDLDLAWRIRLRGWQARFAPRSIVYHKFAASFGRGSFLKTYLCERNRIWNLLQNYPWRYVAVGLPWNSARLLAGPLPWHHTRGSENEGEAQVSDTAKAIAQGRLDAYAGVRRALAKRRRRGAAQVDAGTVGRWLRRYGVSFRETVRA
;
A
#
# COMPACT_ATOMS: atom_id res chain seq x y z
N MET A 1 -7.27 21.96 40.51
CA MET A 1 -7.34 21.71 39.05
C MET A 1 -6.10 22.13 38.28
N THR A 2 -5.23 22.98 38.80
CA THR A 2 -4.03 23.53 38.12
C THR A 2 -2.80 22.59 38.10
N ILE A 3 -2.70 21.65 39.05
CA ILE A 3 -1.55 20.75 39.22
C ILE A 3 -1.59 19.56 38.22
N LEU A 4 -2.76 19.09 37.82
CA LEU A 4 -2.90 17.97 36.87
C LEU A 4 -2.49 18.35 35.45
N PHE A 5 -2.68 19.61 35.03
CA PHE A 5 -2.29 20.08 33.68
C PHE A 5 -0.78 20.26 33.52
N GLY A 6 -0.05 20.55 34.60
CA GLY A 6 1.42 20.69 34.57
C GLY A 6 2.14 19.34 34.39
N VAL A 7 1.64 18.27 34.99
CA VAL A 7 2.23 16.93 34.91
C VAL A 7 2.07 16.34 33.48
N LEU A 8 0.93 16.56 32.83
CA LEU A 8 0.69 16.08 31.47
C LEU A 8 1.53 16.84 30.42
N ARG A 9 1.81 18.13 30.62
CA ARG A 9 2.74 18.89 29.73
C ARG A 9 4.19 18.47 29.92
N GLY A 10 4.63 18.24 31.16
CA GLY A 10 5.98 17.75 31.46
C GLY A 10 6.25 16.36 30.90
N SER A 11 5.32 15.45 31.03
CA SER A 11 5.43 14.08 30.48
C SER A 11 5.49 14.07 28.94
N ARG A 12 4.73 14.95 28.30
CA ARG A 12 4.75 15.11 26.82
C ARG A 12 6.07 15.70 26.32
N GLN A 13 6.64 16.69 27.03
CA GLN A 13 7.93 17.27 26.68
C GLN A 13 9.09 16.29 26.90
N ILE A 14 9.07 15.49 27.97
CA ILE A 14 10.07 14.45 28.24
C ILE A 14 9.98 13.34 27.19
N LEU A 15 8.79 12.92 26.80
CA LEU A 15 8.58 11.92 25.74
C LEU A 15 9.08 12.43 24.38
N ILE A 16 8.81 13.69 24.03
CA ILE A 16 9.32 14.34 22.82
C ILE A 16 10.85 14.49 22.85
N ALA A 17 11.43 14.82 24.02
CA ALA A 17 12.88 14.91 24.18
C ALA A 17 13.56 13.55 24.07
N GLN A 18 12.98 12.49 24.66
CA GLN A 18 13.48 11.11 24.51
C GLN A 18 13.33 10.56 23.09
N MET A 19 12.29 10.96 22.37
CA MET A 19 12.13 10.63 20.94
C MET A 19 13.22 11.27 20.06
N ARG A 20 13.70 12.48 20.39
CA ARG A 20 14.75 13.20 19.64
C ARG A 20 16.13 12.56 19.73
N THR A 21 16.37 11.65 20.66
CA THR A 21 17.71 11.04 20.91
C THR A 21 17.84 9.61 20.35
N ALA A 22 16.76 9.01 19.86
CA ALA A 22 16.84 7.68 19.23
C ALA A 22 17.48 7.79 17.84
N PRO A 23 18.47 6.93 17.50
CA PRO A 23 19.08 6.92 16.17
C PRO A 23 18.01 6.76 15.07
N GLY A 24 17.98 7.69 14.11
CA GLY A 24 17.04 7.68 12.98
C GLY A 24 15.75 8.50 13.18
N MET A 25 15.44 9.01 14.38
CA MET A 25 14.22 9.78 14.65
C MET A 25 14.22 11.22 14.09
N ASN A 26 15.32 11.68 13.48
CA ASN A 26 15.42 12.98 12.79
C ASN A 26 15.69 12.80 11.29
N ALA A 27 15.44 11.62 10.75
CA ALA A 27 15.70 11.34 9.34
C ALA A 27 14.58 11.95 8.49
N ARG A 28 14.92 12.83 7.53
CA ARG A 28 13.93 13.49 6.70
C ARG A 28 13.02 12.51 5.98
N THR A 29 11.72 12.69 6.18
CA THR A 29 10.68 11.87 5.58
C THR A 29 9.78 12.71 4.69
N TRP A 30 9.62 12.32 3.43
CA TRP A 30 8.60 12.88 2.55
C TRP A 30 7.32 12.06 2.60
N VAL A 31 6.18 12.71 2.79
CA VAL A 31 4.85 12.11 2.67
C VAL A 31 4.27 12.50 1.32
N VAL A 32 4.07 11.51 0.47
CA VAL A 32 3.50 11.67 -0.88
C VAL A 32 2.04 11.27 -0.85
N VAL A 33 1.15 12.24 -1.03
CA VAL A 33 -0.30 12.03 -1.14
C VAL A 33 -0.68 12.08 -2.61
N LEU A 34 -1.32 11.02 -3.12
CA LEU A 34 -1.87 11.01 -4.48
C LEU A 34 -3.34 11.43 -4.45
N ASN A 35 -3.69 12.43 -5.23
CA ASN A 35 -5.07 12.92 -5.36
C ASN A 35 -5.57 12.85 -6.80
N TRP A 36 -6.78 12.36 -6.98
CA TRP A 36 -7.56 12.48 -8.21
C TRP A 36 -9.03 12.66 -7.88
N ASN A 37 -9.57 13.85 -8.15
CA ASN A 37 -10.96 14.21 -7.88
C ASN A 37 -11.40 13.88 -6.44
N GLY A 38 -10.53 14.15 -5.47
CA GLY A 38 -10.75 13.82 -4.06
C GLY A 38 -11.03 15.02 -3.17
N ARG A 39 -11.45 16.17 -3.72
CA ARG A 39 -11.69 17.42 -2.96
C ARG A 39 -12.47 17.20 -1.67
N ALA A 40 -13.48 16.32 -1.71
CA ALA A 40 -14.35 16.06 -0.55
C ALA A 40 -13.62 15.47 0.67
N PHE A 41 -12.47 14.82 0.49
CA PHE A 41 -11.71 14.15 1.55
C PHE A 41 -10.38 14.83 1.85
N LEU A 42 -9.87 15.55 0.85
CA LEU A 42 -8.50 16.06 0.82
C LEU A 42 -8.19 17.01 1.98
N GLY A 43 -9.09 17.94 2.31
CA GLY A 43 -8.90 18.88 3.42
C GLY A 43 -8.67 18.17 4.76
N ALA A 44 -9.51 17.19 5.10
CA ALA A 44 -9.38 16.42 6.35
C ALA A 44 -8.09 15.57 6.38
N CYS A 45 -7.70 15.00 5.24
CA CYS A 45 -6.45 14.26 5.09
C CYS A 45 -5.25 15.15 5.37
N LEU A 46 -5.15 16.30 4.72
CA LEU A 46 -4.02 17.21 4.84
C LEU A 46 -3.95 17.84 6.24
N GLN A 47 -5.08 18.26 6.82
CA GLN A 47 -5.12 18.75 8.19
C GLN A 47 -4.58 17.74 9.19
N SER A 48 -4.90 16.45 9.05
CA SER A 48 -4.37 15.39 9.92
C SER A 48 -2.86 15.19 9.74
N LEU A 49 -2.34 15.37 8.51
CA LEU A 49 -0.90 15.32 8.23
C LEU A 49 -0.14 16.48 8.86
N LEU A 50 -0.69 17.68 8.88
CA LEU A 50 -0.05 18.86 9.51
C LEU A 50 0.04 18.77 11.03
N GLN A 51 -0.66 17.81 11.66
CA GLN A 51 -0.65 17.56 13.10
C GLN A 51 0.35 16.47 13.53
N GLN A 52 1.22 15.99 12.65
CA GLN A 52 2.17 14.95 12.98
C GLN A 52 3.19 15.39 14.04
N THR A 53 3.49 14.48 14.98
CA THR A 53 4.47 14.71 16.06
C THR A 53 5.91 14.46 15.61
N TYR A 54 6.12 13.81 14.47
CA TYR A 54 7.44 13.56 13.89
C TYR A 54 8.08 14.88 13.42
N PRO A 55 9.34 15.20 13.78
CA PRO A 55 9.86 16.55 13.66
C PRO A 55 10.34 16.93 12.25
N ASP A 56 10.95 16.01 11.48
CA ASP A 56 11.52 16.34 10.16
C ASP A 56 10.79 15.61 9.03
N TYR A 57 9.63 16.15 8.68
CA TYR A 57 8.87 15.66 7.53
C TYR A 57 8.46 16.80 6.60
N ARG A 58 8.15 16.41 5.37
CA ARG A 58 7.62 17.30 4.32
C ARG A 58 6.43 16.61 3.67
N VAL A 59 5.41 17.38 3.33
CA VAL A 59 4.21 16.88 2.64
C VAL A 59 4.22 17.33 1.19
N MET A 60 3.93 16.39 0.30
CA MET A 60 3.77 16.64 -1.12
C MET A 60 2.45 16.06 -1.59
N LEU A 61 1.68 16.86 -2.32
CA LEU A 61 0.48 16.40 -3.02
C LEU A 61 0.76 16.25 -4.50
N VAL A 62 0.53 15.07 -5.04
CA VAL A 62 0.48 14.85 -6.48
C VAL A 62 -0.97 14.93 -6.93
N ASP A 63 -1.31 15.99 -7.64
CA ASP A 63 -2.62 16.10 -8.25
C ASP A 63 -2.63 15.43 -9.62
N ASN A 64 -3.29 14.31 -9.72
CA ASN A 64 -3.28 13.40 -10.86
C ASN A 64 -4.30 13.79 -11.94
N GLY A 65 -4.33 15.08 -12.31
CA GLY A 65 -5.23 15.60 -13.33
C GLY A 65 -6.66 15.82 -12.84
N SER A 66 -6.85 16.32 -11.60
CA SER A 66 -8.17 16.60 -11.04
C SER A 66 -8.87 17.76 -11.74
N THR A 67 -10.20 17.69 -11.78
CA THR A 67 -11.11 18.70 -12.36
C THR A 67 -12.16 19.20 -11.37
N ASP A 68 -12.09 18.76 -10.11
CA ASP A 68 -13.08 19.03 -9.05
C ASP A 68 -12.73 20.23 -8.16
N GLY A 69 -11.71 21.02 -8.52
CA GLY A 69 -11.22 22.16 -7.73
C GLY A 69 -10.27 21.75 -6.59
N SER A 70 -9.75 20.52 -6.58
CA SER A 70 -8.74 20.08 -5.61
C SER A 70 -7.51 20.97 -5.62
N ARG A 71 -7.05 21.44 -6.80
CA ARG A 71 -5.86 22.31 -6.94
C ARG A 71 -6.04 23.66 -6.28
N ASP A 72 -7.24 24.23 -6.41
CA ASP A 72 -7.57 25.52 -5.81
C ASP A 72 -7.59 25.40 -4.28
N LEU A 73 -8.22 24.33 -3.76
CA LEU A 73 -8.18 24.02 -2.33
C LEU A 73 -6.75 24.01 -1.77
N ILE A 74 -5.81 23.35 -2.46
CA ILE A 74 -4.41 23.26 -2.00
C ILE A 74 -3.76 24.63 -2.01
N ARG A 75 -3.89 25.38 -3.09
CA ARG A 75 -3.27 26.70 -3.22
C ARG A 75 -3.79 27.68 -2.17
N ASP A 76 -5.09 27.63 -1.88
CA ASP A 76 -5.75 28.62 -1.05
C ASP A 76 -5.71 28.26 0.45
N GLU A 77 -5.77 26.98 0.82
CA GLU A 77 -5.87 26.54 2.22
C GLU A 77 -4.61 25.83 2.75
N PHE A 78 -3.72 25.33 1.87
CA PHE A 78 -2.53 24.55 2.25
C PHE A 78 -1.27 24.99 1.47
N PRO A 79 -0.91 26.30 1.48
CA PRO A 79 0.20 26.83 0.68
C PRO A 79 1.57 26.27 1.04
N GLU A 80 1.74 25.70 2.24
CA GLU A 80 2.96 25.04 2.70
C GLU A 80 3.15 23.64 2.11
N ILE A 81 2.12 23.04 1.52
CA ILE A 81 2.19 21.72 0.91
C ILE A 81 2.68 21.85 -0.53
N ARG A 82 3.73 21.10 -0.85
CA ARG A 82 4.27 21.09 -2.20
C ARG A 82 3.30 20.42 -3.17
N LEU A 83 2.77 21.17 -4.15
CA LEU A 83 1.89 20.66 -5.20
C LEU A 83 2.70 20.21 -6.42
N VAL A 84 2.45 18.98 -6.89
CA VAL A 84 2.95 18.40 -8.15
C VAL A 84 1.75 18.15 -9.07
N PRO A 85 1.39 19.10 -9.95
CA PRO A 85 0.25 18.94 -10.84
C PRO A 85 0.61 18.09 -12.04
N LEU A 86 -0.19 17.06 -12.35
CA LEU A 86 -0.13 16.31 -13.59
C LEU A 86 -1.23 16.78 -14.55
N PRO A 87 -0.99 16.75 -15.86
CA PRO A 87 -1.96 17.24 -16.84
C PRO A 87 -3.19 16.34 -16.98
N GLU A 88 -3.07 15.06 -16.65
CA GLU A 88 -4.09 14.02 -16.82
C GLU A 88 -3.96 12.93 -15.76
N ASN A 89 -5.00 12.12 -15.57
CA ASN A 89 -4.96 10.95 -14.69
C ASN A 89 -4.04 9.86 -15.27
N ARG A 90 -2.96 9.59 -14.59
CA ARG A 90 -1.95 8.57 -14.94
C ARG A 90 -2.04 7.30 -14.11
N HIS A 91 -3.21 7.03 -13.53
CA HIS A 91 -3.46 5.95 -12.60
C HIS A 91 -2.57 6.01 -11.34
N PHE A 92 -2.71 5.01 -10.46
CA PHE A 92 -2.08 5.05 -9.14
C PHE A 92 -0.55 4.96 -9.21
N ALA A 93 -0.01 3.94 -9.88
CA ALA A 93 1.44 3.68 -9.88
C ALA A 93 2.23 4.84 -10.51
N LYS A 94 1.81 5.32 -11.67
CA LYS A 94 2.52 6.40 -12.39
C LYS A 94 2.30 7.76 -11.72
N GLY A 95 1.10 8.01 -11.19
CA GLY A 95 0.80 9.21 -10.41
C GLY A 95 1.66 9.28 -9.14
N SER A 96 1.65 8.23 -8.33
CA SER A 96 2.48 8.13 -7.12
C SER A 96 3.98 8.26 -7.43
N ASN A 97 4.44 7.66 -8.52
CA ASN A 97 5.84 7.74 -8.94
C ASN A 97 6.30 9.17 -9.27
N ALA A 98 5.41 10.06 -9.71
CA ALA A 98 5.77 11.46 -9.92
C ALA A 98 6.21 12.10 -8.60
N GLY A 99 5.47 11.87 -7.52
CA GLY A 99 5.83 12.33 -6.19
C GLY A 99 7.05 11.63 -5.60
N LEU A 100 7.13 10.29 -5.75
CA LEU A 100 8.28 9.52 -5.28
C LEU A 100 9.59 9.98 -5.92
N ARG A 101 9.61 10.22 -7.23
CA ARG A 101 10.80 10.76 -7.92
C ARG A 101 11.20 12.14 -7.40
N GLU A 102 10.22 12.97 -7.13
CA GLU A 102 10.45 14.33 -6.64
C GLU A 102 10.97 14.31 -5.20
N ALA A 103 10.42 13.46 -4.33
CA ALA A 103 10.91 13.26 -2.96
C ALA A 103 12.35 12.72 -2.93
N LEU A 104 12.68 11.77 -3.82
CA LEU A 104 14.01 11.17 -3.90
C LEU A 104 15.08 12.10 -4.51
N ARG A 105 14.71 13.25 -5.08
CA ARG A 105 15.67 14.30 -5.47
C ARG A 105 16.26 15.06 -4.28
N ASP A 106 15.56 15.08 -3.15
CA ASP A 106 16.09 15.63 -1.92
C ASP A 106 17.20 14.73 -1.39
N PRO A 107 18.47 15.20 -1.31
CA PRO A 107 19.58 14.39 -0.83
C PRO A 107 19.45 13.99 0.65
N GLU A 108 18.68 14.75 1.44
CA GLU A 108 18.42 14.47 2.84
C GLU A 108 17.22 13.54 3.07
N CYS A 109 16.49 13.18 2.02
CA CYS A 109 15.38 12.22 2.09
C CYS A 109 15.89 10.84 2.50
N ALA A 110 15.56 10.41 3.71
CA ALA A 110 15.86 9.06 4.20
C ALA A 110 14.69 8.09 3.99
N TYR A 111 13.48 8.61 4.05
CA TYR A 111 12.26 7.81 3.90
C TYR A 111 11.24 8.53 3.01
N VAL A 112 10.44 7.74 2.32
CA VAL A 112 9.23 8.23 1.65
C VAL A 112 8.03 7.44 2.15
N ALA A 113 7.00 8.16 2.64
CA ALA A 113 5.71 7.57 2.97
C ALA A 113 4.72 7.85 1.83
N THR A 114 3.95 6.83 1.44
CA THR A 114 2.78 7.00 0.57
C THR A 114 1.52 7.08 1.40
N LEU A 115 0.55 7.88 0.97
CA LEU A 115 -0.74 8.02 1.64
C LEU A 115 -1.85 8.31 0.62
N ASN A 116 -2.98 7.62 0.75
CA ASN A 116 -4.18 7.93 -0.01
C ASN A 116 -4.85 9.22 0.50
N ASN A 117 -5.47 9.98 -0.41
CA ASN A 117 -6.16 11.23 -0.09
C ASN A 117 -7.47 11.06 0.71
N ASP A 118 -8.05 9.86 0.72
CA ASP A 118 -9.28 9.51 1.43
C ASP A 118 -9.01 8.89 2.81
N THR A 119 -7.96 9.39 3.48
CA THR A 119 -7.49 8.93 4.79
C THR A 119 -7.48 10.05 5.83
N ARG A 120 -7.43 9.65 7.09
CA ARG A 120 -7.09 10.49 8.24
C ARG A 120 -6.06 9.75 9.09
N VAL A 121 -4.92 10.38 9.36
CA VAL A 121 -3.82 9.79 10.12
C VAL A 121 -3.88 10.21 11.59
N ASP A 122 -3.44 9.30 12.48
CA ASP A 122 -3.19 9.62 13.89
C ASP A 122 -1.98 10.57 14.00
N PRO A 123 -1.93 11.49 14.99
CA PRO A 123 -0.78 12.40 15.17
C PRO A 123 0.57 11.70 15.34
N GLU A 124 0.62 10.48 15.83
CA GLU A 124 1.85 9.70 15.96
C GLU A 124 2.14 8.75 14.78
N TRP A 125 1.29 8.73 13.76
CA TRP A 125 1.38 7.82 12.63
C TRP A 125 2.80 7.74 12.06
N LEU A 126 3.38 8.87 11.68
CA LEU A 126 4.70 8.91 11.03
C LEU A 126 5.83 8.55 12.01
N ALA A 127 5.76 9.03 13.26
CA ALA A 127 6.73 8.70 14.30
C ALA A 127 6.78 7.19 14.58
N GLN A 128 5.61 6.54 14.61
CA GLN A 128 5.52 5.09 14.79
C GLN A 128 6.07 4.31 13.60
N LEU A 129 5.85 4.77 12.36
CA LEU A 129 6.45 4.15 11.18
C LEU A 129 7.98 4.20 11.22
N VAL A 130 8.54 5.39 11.45
CA VAL A 130 10.01 5.57 11.50
C VAL A 130 10.65 4.77 12.64
N ARG A 131 10.00 4.67 13.80
CA ARG A 131 10.47 3.83 14.92
C ARG A 131 10.66 2.36 14.53
N HIS A 132 9.82 1.83 13.64
CA HIS A 132 9.90 0.43 13.18
C HIS A 132 10.80 0.25 11.95
N ALA A 133 11.35 1.32 11.38
CA ALA A 133 12.27 1.28 10.25
C ALA A 133 13.72 1.03 10.71
N THR A 134 13.99 -0.12 11.39
CA THR A 134 15.35 -0.55 11.75
C THR A 134 16.24 -0.69 10.51
N PRO A 135 17.59 -0.73 10.64
CA PRO A 135 18.49 -0.68 9.49
C PRO A 135 18.29 -1.75 8.42
N ASP A 136 17.76 -2.90 8.77
CA ASP A 136 17.46 -4.04 7.89
C ASP A 136 16.05 -3.97 7.26
N VAL A 137 15.23 -2.97 7.65
CA VAL A 137 13.84 -2.80 7.20
C VAL A 137 13.77 -1.85 6.02
N GLY A 138 13.27 -2.35 4.88
CA GLY A 138 13.07 -1.58 3.65
C GLY A 138 11.69 -0.94 3.53
N MET A 139 10.68 -1.44 4.26
CA MET A 139 9.32 -0.91 4.26
C MET A 139 8.60 -1.19 5.57
N VAL A 140 7.71 -0.28 5.97
CA VAL A 140 6.89 -0.40 7.18
C VAL A 140 5.42 -0.23 6.84
N ALA A 141 4.60 -1.19 7.28
CA ALA A 141 3.15 -1.20 7.12
C ALA A 141 2.46 -0.48 8.29
N THR A 142 1.45 0.28 7.98
CA THR A 142 0.53 0.96 8.90
C THR A 142 -0.62 0.04 9.32
N LYS A 143 -1.23 0.26 10.49
CA LYS A 143 -2.56 -0.24 10.84
C LYS A 143 -3.61 0.64 10.15
N LEU A 144 -4.17 0.15 9.05
CA LEU A 144 -5.30 0.76 8.37
C LEU A 144 -6.60 0.25 8.97
N LEU A 145 -7.47 1.14 9.40
CA LEU A 145 -8.82 0.87 9.90
C LEU A 145 -9.85 1.48 8.93
N PHE A 146 -11.03 0.89 8.81
CA PHE A 146 -12.10 1.53 8.05
C PHE A 146 -12.60 2.79 8.77
N MET A 147 -12.69 3.91 8.05
CA MET A 147 -13.07 5.19 8.64
C MET A 147 -14.51 5.18 9.19
N ASP A 148 -15.42 4.49 8.51
CA ASP A 148 -16.82 4.31 8.90
C ASP A 148 -17.03 3.21 9.96
N ARG A 149 -16.04 2.34 10.16
CA ARG A 149 -16.02 1.26 11.13
C ARG A 149 -14.65 1.18 11.81
N PRO A 150 -14.25 2.14 12.68
CA PRO A 150 -12.88 2.30 13.16
C PRO A 150 -12.39 1.16 14.08
N HIS A 151 -13.25 0.20 14.41
CA HIS A 151 -12.92 -1.03 15.10
C HIS A 151 -12.73 -2.23 14.17
N VAL A 152 -12.75 -2.01 12.84
CA VAL A 152 -12.56 -3.05 11.82
C VAL A 152 -11.31 -2.75 11.00
N ILE A 153 -10.45 -3.75 10.88
CA ILE A 153 -9.19 -3.67 10.16
C ILE A 153 -9.45 -3.61 8.65
N ASN A 154 -8.82 -2.63 7.99
CA ASN A 154 -8.70 -2.58 6.54
C ASN A 154 -7.41 -3.29 6.10
N SER A 155 -6.26 -3.02 6.75
CA SER A 155 -4.99 -3.70 6.49
C SER A 155 -4.04 -3.58 7.67
N THR A 156 -3.27 -4.63 7.93
CA THR A 156 -2.08 -4.62 8.80
C THR A 156 -0.82 -5.05 8.06
N GLY A 157 -0.82 -4.88 6.75
CA GLY A 157 0.23 -5.31 5.83
C GLY A 157 -0.28 -6.32 4.81
N LEU A 158 0.61 -6.77 3.93
CA LEU A 158 0.28 -7.69 2.84
C LEU A 158 0.57 -9.14 3.20
N ALA A 159 -0.34 -10.03 2.82
CA ALA A 159 -0.18 -11.47 2.76
C ALA A 159 -0.08 -11.92 1.30
N ILE A 160 0.45 -13.13 1.03
CA ILE A 160 0.73 -13.64 -0.32
C ILE A 160 0.10 -15.01 -0.54
N ALA A 161 -0.15 -15.37 -1.80
CA ALA A 161 -0.61 -16.69 -2.16
C ALA A 161 0.26 -17.32 -3.27
N PRO A 162 0.28 -18.66 -3.40
CA PRO A 162 1.09 -19.35 -4.41
C PRO A 162 0.75 -18.98 -5.85
N ASP A 163 -0.47 -18.49 -6.12
CA ASP A 163 -0.94 -18.09 -7.46
C ASP A 163 -0.55 -16.66 -7.87
N GLY A 164 0.26 -15.97 -7.06
CA GLY A 164 0.64 -14.58 -7.27
C GLY A 164 -0.30 -13.57 -6.64
N SER A 165 -1.38 -14.01 -6.00
CA SER A 165 -2.30 -13.14 -5.28
C SER A 165 -1.65 -12.49 -4.06
N GLY A 166 -2.12 -11.29 -3.73
CA GLY A 166 -1.87 -10.62 -2.47
C GLY A 166 -3.19 -10.22 -1.81
N MET A 167 -3.18 -10.15 -0.50
CA MET A 167 -4.33 -9.78 0.31
C MET A 167 -3.90 -8.88 1.45
N ASP A 168 -4.79 -8.02 1.90
CA ASP A 168 -4.59 -7.26 3.12
C ASP A 168 -4.74 -8.15 4.34
N ARG A 169 -3.67 -8.25 5.15
CA ARG A 169 -3.71 -9.03 6.40
C ARG A 169 -4.71 -8.41 7.38
N GLY A 170 -5.59 -9.21 7.93
CA GLY A 170 -6.62 -8.77 8.87
C GLY A 170 -7.84 -8.11 8.23
N TRP A 171 -7.95 -8.13 6.89
CA TRP A 171 -9.07 -7.53 6.17
C TRP A 171 -10.44 -7.92 6.74
N ASN A 172 -11.26 -6.92 7.04
CA ASN A 172 -12.63 -7.01 7.57
C ASN A 172 -12.75 -7.77 8.91
N GLN A 173 -11.63 -7.97 9.63
CA GLN A 173 -11.65 -8.50 11.00
C GLN A 173 -11.84 -7.36 12.00
N ARG A 174 -12.48 -7.65 13.12
CA ARG A 174 -12.50 -6.74 14.26
C ARG A 174 -11.08 -6.59 14.83
N ASP A 175 -10.67 -5.36 15.13
CA ASP A 175 -9.39 -5.10 15.81
C ASP A 175 -9.54 -5.41 17.30
N GLU A 176 -9.00 -6.53 17.73
CA GLU A 176 -8.97 -7.02 19.12
C GLU A 176 -7.53 -7.05 19.65
N GLY A 177 -6.61 -6.37 18.96
CA GLY A 177 -5.19 -6.37 19.31
C GLY A 177 -4.42 -7.62 18.84
N GLN A 178 -5.04 -8.51 18.04
CA GLN A 178 -4.48 -9.79 17.60
C GLN A 178 -3.20 -9.68 16.79
N TYR A 179 -2.86 -8.48 16.29
CA TYR A 179 -1.64 -8.22 15.52
C TYR A 179 -0.62 -7.33 16.26
N GLU A 180 -0.85 -6.91 17.49
CA GLU A 180 0.00 -5.94 18.18
C GLU A 180 1.40 -6.44 18.48
N GLU A 181 1.59 -7.75 18.65
CA GLU A 181 2.90 -8.39 18.83
C GLU A 181 3.46 -9.02 17.56
N SER A 182 2.73 -8.93 16.45
CA SER A 182 3.09 -9.56 15.18
C SER A 182 3.71 -8.56 14.19
N TYR A 183 4.95 -8.14 14.47
CA TYR A 183 5.65 -7.10 13.72
C TYR A 183 6.07 -7.53 12.31
N ASP A 184 6.25 -8.81 12.03
CA ASP A 184 6.67 -9.29 10.72
C ASP A 184 5.49 -9.40 9.76
N VAL A 185 5.66 -8.80 8.57
CA VAL A 185 4.70 -8.86 7.46
C VAL A 185 5.43 -9.13 6.15
N PHE A 186 4.72 -9.57 5.12
CA PHE A 186 5.33 -9.73 3.80
C PHE A 186 5.64 -8.39 3.15
N GLY A 187 4.72 -7.44 3.25
CA GLY A 187 4.83 -6.12 2.63
C GLY A 187 3.88 -5.11 3.27
N ALA A 188 3.88 -3.90 2.73
CA ALA A 188 3.05 -2.79 3.16
C ALA A 188 2.11 -2.37 2.03
N SER A 189 0.83 -2.12 2.33
CA SER A 189 -0.14 -1.56 1.39
C SER A 189 0.19 -0.10 1.09
N ALA A 190 0.32 0.27 -0.18
CA ALA A 190 0.70 1.62 -0.61
C ALA A 190 -0.33 2.69 -0.26
N GLY A 191 -1.51 2.31 0.19
CA GLY A 191 -2.51 3.24 0.72
C GLY A 191 -2.03 4.01 1.96
N ALA A 192 -1.10 3.43 2.75
CA ALA A 192 -0.37 4.11 3.83
C ALA A 192 0.87 3.27 4.22
N ALA A 193 2.04 3.60 3.70
CA ALA A 193 3.27 2.84 3.92
C ALA A 193 4.49 3.74 3.98
N LEU A 194 5.52 3.31 4.71
CA LEU A 194 6.84 3.94 4.71
C LEU A 194 7.83 3.06 3.93
N TYR A 195 8.64 3.68 3.10
CA TYR A 195 9.72 3.04 2.34
C TYR A 195 11.06 3.70 2.66
N ARG A 196 12.08 2.89 2.90
CA ARG A 196 13.46 3.35 3.06
C ARG A 196 14.02 3.72 1.70
N ARG A 197 14.74 4.85 1.62
CA ARG A 197 15.40 5.32 0.39
C ARG A 197 16.32 4.26 -0.20
N GLU A 198 17.24 3.72 0.59
CA GLU A 198 18.23 2.73 0.12
C GLU A 198 17.54 1.45 -0.43
N ALA A 199 16.40 1.08 0.12
CA ALA A 199 15.60 -0.02 -0.42
C ALA A 199 15.04 0.34 -1.79
N LEU A 200 14.46 1.55 -1.95
CA LEU A 200 13.97 2.04 -3.24
C LEU A 200 15.10 2.20 -4.26
N ASP A 201 16.25 2.74 -3.87
CA ASP A 201 17.41 2.88 -4.74
C ASP A 201 17.91 1.51 -5.26
N SER A 202 17.77 0.45 -4.44
CA SER A 202 18.20 -0.91 -4.80
C SER A 202 17.27 -1.63 -5.77
N VAL A 203 15.97 -1.26 -5.83
CA VAL A 203 14.95 -1.99 -6.62
C VAL A 203 14.11 -1.11 -7.53
N GLY A 204 14.21 0.20 -7.39
CA GLY A 204 13.33 1.19 -8.02
C GLY A 204 12.00 1.36 -7.28
N ILE A 205 11.17 2.24 -7.79
CA ILE A 205 9.85 2.61 -7.29
C ILE A 205 8.74 1.72 -7.88
N PHE A 206 7.48 2.12 -7.84
CA PHE A 206 6.38 1.30 -8.39
C PHE A 206 6.57 0.98 -9.87
N ASP A 207 6.22 -0.24 -10.27
CA ASP A 207 6.18 -0.63 -11.67
C ASP A 207 4.93 -0.05 -12.35
N GLU A 208 5.12 0.93 -13.24
CA GLU A 208 4.03 1.70 -13.87
C GLU A 208 3.12 0.86 -14.77
N ASP A 209 3.55 -0.33 -15.19
CA ASP A 209 2.73 -1.21 -16.03
C ASP A 209 1.55 -1.81 -15.26
N PHE A 210 1.64 -1.87 -13.93
CA PHE A 210 0.51 -2.32 -13.10
C PHE A 210 -0.66 -1.33 -13.16
N LEU A 211 -0.41 -0.05 -13.43
CA LEU A 211 -1.39 1.04 -13.41
C LEU A 211 -1.94 1.30 -12.00
N ALA A 212 -2.70 0.37 -11.45
CA ALA A 212 -3.22 0.32 -10.10
C ALA A 212 -3.41 -1.14 -9.68
N TYR A 213 -3.40 -1.41 -8.37
CA TYR A 213 -3.45 -2.74 -7.75
C TYR A 213 -2.25 -3.62 -8.08
N TYR A 214 -1.67 -4.24 -7.06
CA TYR A 214 -0.47 -5.09 -7.11
C TYR A 214 0.86 -4.35 -7.31
N GLU A 215 0.89 -3.05 -7.57
CA GLU A 215 2.14 -2.27 -7.65
C GLU A 215 2.89 -2.27 -6.31
N ASP A 216 2.15 -2.25 -5.20
CA ASP A 216 2.69 -2.35 -3.84
C ASP A 216 3.19 -3.77 -3.52
N LEU A 217 2.44 -4.78 -3.90
CA LEU A 217 2.86 -6.16 -3.75
C LEU A 217 4.10 -6.48 -4.59
N ASP A 218 4.17 -5.99 -5.84
CA ASP A 218 5.36 -6.13 -6.68
C ASP A 218 6.58 -5.43 -6.05
N LEU A 219 6.39 -4.20 -5.53
CA LEU A 219 7.45 -3.48 -4.84
C LEU A 219 7.89 -4.25 -3.58
N ALA A 220 6.95 -4.79 -2.82
CA ALA A 220 7.25 -5.61 -1.65
C ALA A 220 8.09 -6.85 -2.03
N TRP A 221 7.72 -7.55 -3.09
CA TRP A 221 8.51 -8.67 -3.61
C TRP A 221 9.93 -8.25 -3.97
N ARG A 222 10.10 -7.16 -4.72
CA ARG A 222 11.43 -6.68 -5.13
C ARG A 222 12.30 -6.32 -3.93
N ILE A 223 11.76 -5.59 -2.97
CA ILE A 223 12.44 -5.22 -1.72
C ILE A 223 12.86 -6.48 -0.95
N ARG A 224 11.94 -7.44 -0.76
CA ARG A 224 12.22 -8.70 -0.05
C ARG A 224 13.24 -9.57 -0.78
N LEU A 225 13.19 -9.67 -2.10
CA LEU A 225 14.15 -10.42 -2.91
C LEU A 225 15.57 -9.82 -2.86
N ARG A 226 15.73 -8.55 -2.46
CA ARG A 226 17.01 -7.90 -2.17
C ARG A 226 17.46 -8.06 -0.71
N GLY A 227 16.77 -8.88 0.08
CA GLY A 227 17.15 -9.18 1.46
C GLY A 227 16.60 -8.22 2.51
N TRP A 228 15.94 -7.13 2.12
CA TRP A 228 15.29 -6.22 3.04
C TRP A 228 14.11 -6.87 3.76
N GLN A 229 13.86 -6.45 4.98
CA GLN A 229 12.69 -6.87 5.74
C GLN A 229 11.51 -5.90 5.58
N ALA A 230 10.30 -6.38 5.92
CA ALA A 230 9.12 -5.56 6.10
C ALA A 230 8.63 -5.69 7.54
N ARG A 231 8.20 -4.58 8.13
CA ARG A 231 7.66 -4.54 9.50
C ARG A 231 6.26 -3.94 9.51
N PHE A 232 5.48 -4.32 10.48
CA PHE A 232 4.21 -3.72 10.81
C PHE A 232 4.37 -2.85 12.05
N ALA A 233 3.83 -1.64 12.01
CA ALA A 233 3.82 -0.71 13.14
C ALA A 233 2.40 -0.65 13.75
N PRO A 234 2.09 -1.42 14.81
CA PRO A 234 0.72 -1.58 15.30
C PRO A 234 0.10 -0.29 15.86
N ARG A 235 0.93 0.66 16.30
CA ARG A 235 0.49 1.98 16.80
C ARG A 235 0.52 3.08 15.75
N SER A 236 0.91 2.77 14.52
CA SER A 236 0.81 3.65 13.37
C SER A 236 -0.59 3.51 12.78
N ILE A 237 -1.51 4.41 13.11
CA ILE A 237 -2.94 4.25 12.81
C ILE A 237 -3.37 5.22 11.71
N VAL A 238 -4.10 4.69 10.74
CA VAL A 238 -4.74 5.44 9.66
C VAL A 238 -6.19 4.99 9.50
N TYR A 239 -7.11 5.93 9.43
CA TYR A 239 -8.51 5.70 9.09
C TYR A 239 -8.72 5.94 7.59
N HIS A 240 -9.21 4.93 6.87
CA HIS A 240 -9.32 4.91 5.42
C HIS A 240 -10.79 4.80 4.99
N LYS A 241 -11.24 5.70 4.12
CA LYS A 241 -12.64 5.70 3.61
C LYS A 241 -12.93 4.48 2.74
N PHE A 242 -11.94 3.92 2.12
CA PHE A 242 -11.94 2.76 1.23
C PHE A 242 -13.02 2.78 0.11
N ALA A 243 -12.59 2.55 -1.13
CA ALA A 243 -13.42 2.54 -2.34
C ALA A 243 -14.07 3.90 -2.71
N ALA A 244 -13.53 5.04 -2.22
CA ALA A 244 -14.03 6.35 -2.60
C ALA A 244 -13.81 6.67 -4.10
N SER A 245 -12.72 6.16 -4.71
CA SER A 245 -12.31 6.54 -6.07
C SER A 245 -12.80 5.60 -7.19
N PHE A 246 -12.94 4.28 -6.95
CA PHE A 246 -13.24 3.31 -8.02
C PHE A 246 -14.54 2.52 -7.84
N GLY A 247 -15.25 2.68 -6.74
CA GLY A 247 -16.42 1.88 -6.42
C GLY A 247 -16.08 0.40 -6.13
N ARG A 248 -16.99 -0.30 -5.45
CA ARG A 248 -16.86 -1.75 -5.24
C ARG A 248 -17.28 -2.48 -6.52
N GLY A 249 -16.47 -3.44 -7.00
CA GLY A 249 -16.86 -4.32 -8.12
C GLY A 249 -16.72 -3.71 -9.52
N SER A 250 -15.94 -2.60 -9.71
CA SER A 250 -15.78 -2.04 -11.05
C SER A 250 -15.04 -3.01 -11.99
N PHE A 251 -15.47 -3.03 -13.27
CA PHE A 251 -14.82 -3.79 -14.35
C PHE A 251 -13.29 -3.57 -14.34
N LEU A 252 -12.86 -2.31 -14.27
CA LEU A 252 -11.44 -1.94 -14.31
C LEU A 252 -10.65 -2.56 -13.14
N LYS A 253 -11.21 -2.55 -11.93
CA LYS A 253 -10.56 -3.16 -10.75
C LYS A 253 -10.38 -4.66 -10.95
N THR A 254 -11.44 -5.38 -11.31
CA THR A 254 -11.41 -6.83 -11.54
C THR A 254 -10.41 -7.18 -12.65
N TYR A 255 -10.47 -6.47 -13.76
CA TYR A 255 -9.55 -6.61 -14.89
C TYR A 255 -8.09 -6.44 -14.47
N LEU A 256 -7.76 -5.33 -13.77
CA LEU A 256 -6.40 -5.05 -13.32
C LEU A 256 -5.92 -6.10 -12.30
N CYS A 257 -6.74 -6.48 -11.34
CA CYS A 257 -6.37 -7.48 -10.36
C CYS A 257 -6.03 -8.83 -11.02
N GLU A 258 -6.83 -9.31 -11.98
CA GLU A 258 -6.57 -10.58 -12.68
C GLU A 258 -5.31 -10.51 -13.54
N ARG A 259 -5.11 -9.43 -14.30
CA ARG A 259 -3.91 -9.23 -15.12
C ARG A 259 -2.65 -9.13 -14.25
N ASN A 260 -2.69 -8.28 -13.26
CA ASN A 260 -1.53 -7.92 -12.44
C ASN A 260 -1.07 -9.09 -11.57
N ARG A 261 -1.99 -9.92 -11.07
CA ARG A 261 -1.70 -11.14 -10.32
C ARG A 261 -0.81 -12.09 -11.11
N ILE A 262 -1.14 -12.33 -12.37
CA ILE A 262 -0.33 -13.20 -13.25
C ILE A 262 1.04 -12.58 -13.50
N TRP A 263 1.11 -11.28 -13.75
CA TRP A 263 2.39 -10.59 -13.92
C TRP A 263 3.23 -10.61 -12.65
N ASN A 264 2.62 -10.40 -11.48
CA ASN A 264 3.32 -10.52 -10.20
C ASN A 264 3.93 -11.92 -10.01
N LEU A 265 3.17 -12.99 -10.31
CA LEU A 265 3.66 -14.36 -10.26
C LEU A 265 4.88 -14.55 -11.19
N LEU A 266 4.76 -14.15 -12.46
CA LEU A 266 5.80 -14.33 -13.46
C LEU A 266 7.06 -13.50 -13.19
N GLN A 267 6.90 -12.31 -12.64
CA GLN A 267 8.00 -11.37 -12.40
C GLN A 267 8.79 -11.70 -11.14
N ASN A 268 8.13 -12.19 -10.08
CA ASN A 268 8.70 -12.20 -8.73
C ASN A 268 8.93 -13.60 -8.14
N TYR A 269 8.13 -14.60 -8.52
CA TYR A 269 8.25 -15.92 -7.91
C TYR A 269 9.35 -16.76 -8.55
N PRO A 270 10.13 -17.57 -7.79
CA PRO A 270 11.00 -18.59 -8.35
C PRO A 270 10.23 -19.56 -9.25
N TRP A 271 10.87 -20.05 -10.32
CA TRP A 271 10.18 -20.87 -11.36
C TRP A 271 9.43 -22.09 -10.80
N ARG A 272 9.95 -22.73 -9.76
CA ARG A 272 9.26 -23.85 -9.11
C ARG A 272 7.91 -23.45 -8.51
N TYR A 273 7.76 -22.22 -8.03
CA TYR A 273 6.49 -21.70 -7.52
C TYR A 273 5.60 -21.14 -8.63
N VAL A 274 6.16 -20.66 -9.73
CA VAL A 274 5.37 -20.37 -10.93
C VAL A 274 4.71 -21.64 -11.45
N ALA A 275 5.42 -22.77 -11.49
CA ALA A 275 4.87 -24.07 -11.89
C ALA A 275 3.73 -24.54 -10.98
N VAL A 276 3.77 -24.25 -9.68
CA VAL A 276 2.68 -24.56 -8.73
C VAL A 276 1.54 -23.54 -8.85
N GLY A 277 1.87 -22.28 -9.06
CA GLY A 277 0.90 -21.19 -9.14
C GLY A 277 -0.02 -21.29 -10.38
N LEU A 278 0.48 -21.79 -11.50
CA LEU A 278 -0.34 -21.95 -12.72
C LEU A 278 -1.51 -22.92 -12.54
N PRO A 279 -1.33 -24.18 -12.04
CA PRO A 279 -2.45 -25.06 -11.69
C PRO A 279 -3.41 -24.44 -10.66
N TRP A 280 -2.90 -23.75 -9.65
CA TRP A 280 -3.73 -23.06 -8.66
C TRP A 280 -4.65 -22.01 -9.31
N ASN A 281 -4.10 -21.24 -10.29
CA ASN A 281 -4.88 -20.31 -11.11
C ASN A 281 -6.02 -21.00 -11.87
N SER A 282 -5.76 -22.19 -12.42
CA SER A 282 -6.75 -22.97 -13.13
C SER A 282 -7.82 -23.53 -12.19
N ALA A 283 -7.41 -24.08 -11.04
CA ALA A 283 -8.33 -24.55 -10.03
C ALA A 283 -9.28 -23.47 -9.50
N ARG A 284 -8.78 -22.23 -9.37
CA ARG A 284 -9.59 -21.08 -8.96
C ARG A 284 -10.66 -20.70 -9.99
N LEU A 285 -10.41 -20.92 -11.30
CA LEU A 285 -11.42 -20.78 -12.33
C LEU A 285 -12.53 -21.82 -12.23
N LEU A 286 -12.14 -23.07 -11.97
CA LEU A 286 -13.07 -24.18 -11.85
C LEU A 286 -13.91 -24.12 -10.58
N ALA A 287 -13.39 -23.48 -9.51
CA ALA A 287 -14.12 -23.25 -8.26
C ALA A 287 -15.28 -22.24 -8.40
N GLY A 288 -15.44 -21.65 -9.58
CA GLY A 288 -16.49 -20.70 -9.94
C GLY A 288 -16.03 -19.25 -9.92
N PRO A 289 -16.79 -18.33 -10.51
CA PRO A 289 -16.53 -16.90 -10.45
C PRO A 289 -16.92 -16.41 -9.06
N LEU A 290 -16.10 -16.73 -8.07
CA LEU A 290 -16.22 -16.05 -6.78
C LEU A 290 -15.67 -14.64 -7.00
N PRO A 291 -16.50 -13.62 -6.87
CA PRO A 291 -16.04 -12.25 -7.00
C PRO A 291 -14.97 -12.05 -5.95
N TRP A 292 -13.80 -11.58 -6.37
CA TRP A 292 -12.70 -11.09 -5.52
C TRP A 292 -13.15 -9.90 -4.66
N HIS A 293 -14.41 -9.60 -4.66
CA HIS A 293 -15.00 -8.41 -4.09
C HIS A 293 -15.92 -8.84 -2.97
N HIS A 294 -15.58 -8.39 -1.78
CA HIS A 294 -16.41 -8.37 -0.60
C HIS A 294 -17.75 -7.67 -0.86
N THR A 295 -18.61 -8.27 -1.69
CA THR A 295 -19.98 -7.87 -1.88
C THR A 295 -20.89 -8.72 -1.00
N ARG A 296 -20.74 -8.61 0.32
CA ARG A 296 -21.87 -8.86 1.20
C ARG A 296 -22.46 -7.50 1.52
N GLY A 297 -23.48 -7.10 0.77
CA GLY A 297 -24.20 -5.87 1.05
C GLY A 297 -25.07 -5.29 -0.05
N SER A 298 -25.59 -6.07 -1.02
CA SER A 298 -26.82 -5.70 -1.72
C SER A 298 -27.40 -6.93 -2.44
N GLU A 299 -28.58 -7.31 -2.04
CA GLU A 299 -29.35 -8.45 -2.60
C GLU A 299 -29.98 -8.13 -3.97
N ASN A 300 -29.59 -7.06 -4.67
CA ASN A 300 -30.20 -6.59 -5.92
C ASN A 300 -29.21 -6.27 -7.05
N GLU A 301 -28.08 -6.99 -7.15
CA GLU A 301 -27.17 -6.81 -8.29
C GLU A 301 -27.43 -7.89 -9.34
N GLY A 302 -28.19 -7.52 -10.39
CA GLY A 302 -28.69 -8.43 -11.39
C GLY A 302 -27.65 -9.04 -12.35
N GLU A 303 -28.09 -9.95 -13.22
CA GLU A 303 -27.33 -10.72 -14.22
C GLU A 303 -26.31 -9.92 -15.05
N ALA A 304 -26.56 -8.64 -15.29
CA ALA A 304 -25.64 -7.75 -16.02
C ALA A 304 -24.28 -7.56 -15.32
N GLN A 305 -24.25 -7.49 -13.99
CA GLN A 305 -23.01 -7.31 -13.23
C GLN A 305 -22.18 -8.58 -13.18
N VAL A 306 -22.78 -9.75 -13.14
CA VAL A 306 -22.11 -11.05 -13.24
C VAL A 306 -21.42 -11.19 -14.61
N SER A 307 -22.11 -10.79 -15.69
CA SER A 307 -21.57 -10.78 -17.06
C SER A 307 -20.33 -9.88 -17.17
N ASP A 308 -20.36 -8.68 -16.58
CA ASP A 308 -19.25 -7.73 -16.66
C ASP A 308 -18.04 -8.18 -15.83
N THR A 309 -18.27 -8.81 -14.68
CA THR A 309 -17.21 -9.44 -13.87
C THR A 309 -16.53 -10.58 -14.64
N ALA A 310 -17.30 -11.46 -15.28
CA ALA A 310 -16.76 -12.55 -16.09
C ALA A 310 -15.93 -12.02 -17.29
N LYS A 311 -16.42 -11.00 -17.97
CA LYS A 311 -15.69 -10.32 -19.06
C LYS A 311 -14.39 -9.70 -18.55
N ALA A 312 -14.41 -9.01 -17.41
CA ALA A 312 -13.22 -8.40 -16.81
C ALA A 312 -12.16 -9.44 -16.47
N ILE A 313 -12.56 -10.59 -15.90
CA ILE A 313 -11.67 -11.72 -15.61
C ILE A 313 -11.06 -12.27 -16.90
N ALA A 314 -11.88 -12.54 -17.92
CA ALA A 314 -11.42 -13.10 -19.20
C ALA A 314 -10.43 -12.13 -19.88
N GLN A 315 -10.78 -10.85 -20.00
CA GLN A 315 -9.94 -9.84 -20.62
C GLN A 315 -8.64 -9.66 -19.86
N GLY A 316 -8.69 -9.56 -18.52
CA GLY A 316 -7.50 -9.42 -17.68
C GLY A 316 -6.51 -10.58 -17.88
N ARG A 317 -7.00 -11.81 -18.03
CA ARG A 317 -6.14 -12.97 -18.30
C ARG A 317 -5.57 -12.98 -19.70
N LEU A 318 -6.38 -12.67 -20.71
CA LEU A 318 -5.90 -12.55 -22.11
C LEU A 318 -4.76 -11.54 -22.19
N ASP A 319 -4.93 -10.36 -21.59
CA ASP A 319 -3.91 -9.32 -21.60
C ASP A 319 -2.69 -9.68 -20.75
N ALA A 320 -2.88 -10.43 -19.67
CA ALA A 320 -1.77 -10.96 -18.89
C ALA A 320 -0.91 -11.92 -19.76
N TYR A 321 -1.51 -12.82 -20.51
CA TYR A 321 -0.81 -13.74 -21.40
C TYR A 321 -0.18 -13.01 -22.60
N ALA A 322 -0.87 -12.06 -23.20
CA ALA A 322 -0.30 -11.20 -24.24
C ALA A 322 0.95 -10.43 -23.74
N GLY A 323 0.94 -10.02 -22.46
CA GLY A 323 2.04 -9.30 -21.80
C GLY A 323 3.17 -10.19 -21.24
N VAL A 324 3.13 -11.51 -21.37
CA VAL A 324 4.12 -12.44 -20.76
C VAL A 324 5.55 -12.07 -21.14
N ARG A 325 5.83 -11.78 -22.43
CA ARG A 325 7.18 -11.39 -22.89
C ARG A 325 7.69 -10.16 -22.13
N ARG A 326 6.82 -9.17 -21.90
CA ARG A 326 7.14 -7.95 -21.15
C ARG A 326 7.42 -8.26 -19.66
N ALA A 327 6.59 -9.07 -19.02
CA ALA A 327 6.79 -9.51 -17.64
C ALA A 327 8.12 -10.26 -17.47
N LEU A 328 8.45 -11.18 -18.37
CA LEU A 328 9.72 -11.92 -18.35
C LEU A 328 10.93 -11.04 -18.66
N ALA A 329 10.81 -10.05 -19.54
CA ALA A 329 11.87 -9.08 -19.78
C ALA A 329 12.17 -8.25 -18.52
N LYS A 330 11.14 -7.82 -17.78
CA LYS A 330 11.31 -7.14 -16.49
C LYS A 330 11.99 -8.03 -15.45
N ARG A 331 11.55 -9.29 -15.32
CA ARG A 331 12.22 -10.27 -14.46
C ARG A 331 13.72 -10.38 -14.74
N ARG A 332 14.13 -10.44 -16.00
CA ARG A 332 15.54 -10.50 -16.40
C ARG A 332 16.30 -9.23 -16.01
N ARG A 333 15.70 -8.04 -16.21
CA ARG A 333 16.34 -6.74 -15.88
C ARG A 333 16.54 -6.53 -14.38
N ARG A 334 15.71 -7.13 -13.53
CA ARG A 334 15.81 -7.02 -12.05
C ARG A 334 17.05 -7.73 -11.50
N GLY A 335 17.71 -8.57 -12.29
CA GLY A 335 18.88 -9.32 -11.86
C GLY A 335 18.57 -10.48 -10.90
N ALA A 336 19.62 -11.10 -10.38
CA ALA A 336 19.48 -12.22 -9.45
C ALA A 336 18.93 -11.76 -8.10
N ALA A 337 18.03 -12.56 -7.52
CA ALA A 337 17.59 -12.39 -6.14
C ALA A 337 18.77 -12.65 -5.20
N GLN A 338 18.86 -11.90 -4.10
CA GLN A 338 19.84 -12.12 -3.03
C GLN A 338 19.39 -13.21 -2.04
N VAL A 339 18.14 -13.66 -2.17
CA VAL A 339 17.57 -14.73 -1.35
C VAL A 339 17.32 -15.98 -2.18
N ASP A 340 17.47 -17.14 -1.58
CA ASP A 340 17.25 -18.41 -2.23
C ASP A 340 15.74 -18.76 -2.34
N ALA A 341 15.42 -19.73 -3.20
CA ALA A 341 14.05 -20.16 -3.39
C ALA A 341 13.47 -20.87 -2.13
N GLY A 342 14.30 -21.38 -1.22
CA GLY A 342 13.90 -21.94 0.08
C GLY A 342 13.34 -20.86 0.99
N THR A 343 13.98 -19.70 1.00
CA THR A 343 13.49 -18.50 1.70
C THR A 343 12.13 -18.08 1.21
N VAL A 344 11.91 -18.04 -0.12
CA VAL A 344 10.57 -17.77 -0.68
C VAL A 344 9.54 -18.81 -0.21
N GLY A 345 9.93 -20.09 -0.12
CA GLY A 345 9.06 -21.12 0.44
C GLY A 345 8.70 -20.91 1.91
N ARG A 346 9.64 -20.41 2.71
CA ARG A 346 9.36 -19.99 4.10
C ARG A 346 8.39 -18.82 4.15
N TRP A 347 8.52 -17.83 3.25
CA TRP A 347 7.59 -16.70 3.18
C TRP A 347 6.18 -17.13 2.80
N LEU A 348 6.02 -18.02 1.81
CA LEU A 348 4.72 -18.58 1.42
C LEU A 348 4.05 -19.36 2.56
N ARG A 349 4.82 -19.97 3.46
CA ARG A 349 4.26 -20.61 4.67
C ARG A 349 3.94 -19.62 5.78
N ARG A 350 4.80 -18.59 5.98
CA ARG A 350 4.69 -17.65 7.11
C ARG A 350 3.66 -16.56 6.87
N TYR A 351 3.64 -16.03 5.65
CA TYR A 351 2.77 -14.91 5.25
C TYR A 351 1.70 -15.35 4.25
N GLY A 352 1.59 -16.64 4.01
CA GLY A 352 0.70 -17.21 3.02
C GLY A 352 -0.73 -17.26 3.51
N VAL A 353 -1.66 -17.06 2.58
CA VAL A 353 -3.07 -17.34 2.75
C VAL A 353 -3.44 -18.67 2.11
N SER A 354 -4.40 -19.37 2.70
CA SER A 354 -4.87 -20.65 2.17
C SER A 354 -5.69 -20.47 0.89
N PHE A 355 -5.85 -21.56 0.12
CA PHE A 355 -6.73 -21.55 -1.06
C PHE A 355 -8.16 -21.12 -0.70
N ARG A 356 -8.68 -21.61 0.44
CA ARG A 356 -10.02 -21.23 0.91
C ARG A 356 -10.17 -19.75 1.19
N GLU A 357 -9.12 -19.10 1.73
CA GLU A 357 -9.11 -17.66 1.96
C GLU A 357 -9.04 -16.92 0.62
N THR A 358 -8.23 -17.37 -0.34
CA THR A 358 -8.15 -16.73 -1.67
C THR A 358 -9.42 -16.85 -2.50
N VAL A 359 -10.26 -17.85 -2.21
CA VAL A 359 -11.54 -18.08 -2.89
C VAL A 359 -12.68 -17.32 -2.20
N ARG A 360 -12.57 -17.04 -0.89
CA ARG A 360 -13.58 -16.30 -0.09
C ARG A 360 -13.36 -14.79 -0.06
N ALA A 361 -12.17 -14.35 -0.39
CA ALA A 361 -11.76 -12.93 -0.44
C ALA A 361 -12.11 -12.32 -1.80
#